data_916bd3320c422962fd20f08df469e51f
#
_entry.id   916bd3320c422962fd20f08df469e51f
#
_cell.length_a   1.000
_cell.length_b   1.000
_cell.length_c   1.000
_cell.angle_alpha   90.00
_cell.angle_beta   90.00
_cell.angle_gamma   90.00
#
_symmetry.space_group_name_H-M   'P 1'
#
loop_
_entity.id
_entity.type
_entity.pdbx_description
1 polymer ?
#
loop_
_entity_poly.entity_id
_entity_poly.type
_entity_poly.pdbx_seq_one_letter_code
_entity_poly.pdbx_strand_id
1 'polypeptide(L)'
;MACWLIRAARSACGGNGGSIPPSRSSRPFGLTGGEAAAASALYLIRDGRREALPSKVTNVMLRKGDIVRLETSGGGGFGEPKMRLAEQVEREVRLGYVSPEAAASCYGQRRAGTAG
;
A
#
# COMPACT_ATOMS: atom_id res chain seq x y z
N MET A 1 22.09 -16.79 0.18
CA MET A 1 21.89 -15.35 0.49
C MET A 1 20.40 -15.10 0.68
N ALA A 2 20.01 -14.51 1.79
CA ALA A 2 18.65 -14.03 1.95
C ALA A 2 18.48 -12.74 1.14
N CYS A 3 17.40 -12.61 0.39
CA CYS A 3 17.09 -11.40 -0.38
C CYS A 3 16.18 -10.49 0.45
N TRP A 4 16.54 -9.23 0.59
CA TRP A 4 15.72 -8.22 1.24
C TRP A 4 14.93 -7.44 0.19
N LEU A 5 13.63 -7.46 0.31
CA LEU A 5 12.75 -6.67 -0.53
C LEU A 5 12.00 -5.65 0.32
N ILE A 6 12.37 -4.39 0.16
CA ILE A 6 11.68 -3.27 0.83
C ILE A 6 10.72 -2.66 -0.19
N ARG A 7 9.47 -2.60 0.15
CA ARG A 7 8.45 -1.97 -0.69
C ARG A 7 7.64 -1.00 0.15
N ALA A 8 7.54 0.24 -0.31
CA ALA A 8 6.60 1.19 0.27
C ALA A 8 5.17 0.72 -0.02
N ALA A 9 4.35 0.64 1.02
CA ALA A 9 2.94 0.38 0.85
C ALA A 9 2.30 1.57 0.13
N ARG A 10 1.73 1.34 -1.04
CA ARG A 10 0.91 2.35 -1.71
C ARG A 10 -0.34 2.59 -0.87
N SER A 11 -0.82 3.81 -0.82
CA SER A 11 -2.12 4.14 -0.23
C SER A 11 -3.18 3.23 -0.85
N ALA A 12 -3.68 2.29 -0.05
CA ALA A 12 -4.77 1.45 -0.49
C ALA A 12 -6.05 2.24 -0.30
N CYS A 13 -6.59 2.75 -1.38
CA CYS A 13 -7.97 3.15 -1.43
C CYS A 13 -8.83 1.90 -1.25
N GLY A 14 -9.54 1.85 -0.15
CA GLY A 14 -10.51 0.85 0.27
C GLY A 14 -10.76 -0.34 -0.66
N GLY A 15 -9.98 -1.37 -0.52
CA GLY A 15 -10.26 -2.67 -1.10
C GLY A 15 -10.29 -3.71 0.03
N ASN A 16 -11.46 -4.14 0.42
CA ASN A 16 -11.66 -5.33 1.24
C ASN A 16 -11.08 -6.54 0.53
N GLY A 17 -9.86 -6.85 0.81
CA GLY A 17 -9.21 -8.02 0.26
C GLY A 17 -8.40 -8.74 1.31
N GLY A 18 -8.96 -9.77 1.91
CA GLY A 18 -8.23 -10.80 2.63
C GLY A 18 -7.77 -10.40 4.04
N SER A 19 -8.53 -10.86 4.99
CA SER A 19 -8.29 -10.85 6.41
C SER A 19 -6.94 -11.48 6.78
N ILE A 20 -5.91 -10.67 6.95
CA ILE A 20 -4.81 -11.01 7.84
C ILE A 20 -4.88 -9.97 8.94
N PRO A 21 -5.11 -10.35 10.20
CA PRO A 21 -5.13 -9.37 11.27
C PRO A 21 -3.75 -8.71 11.33
N PRO A 22 -3.67 -7.41 11.15
CA PRO A 22 -2.40 -6.71 11.35
C PRO A 22 -2.07 -6.85 12.83
N SER A 23 -0.90 -7.44 13.12
CA SER A 23 -0.31 -7.23 14.42
C SER A 23 -0.25 -5.73 14.62
N ARG A 24 -1.03 -5.22 15.52
CA ARG A 24 -1.22 -3.86 16.04
C ARG A 24 -0.13 -2.83 15.67
N SER A 25 0.13 -2.60 14.41
CA SER A 25 0.85 -1.41 13.98
C SER A 25 -0.20 -0.33 13.73
N SER A 26 -0.12 0.76 14.47
CA SER A 26 -1.01 1.89 14.29
C SER A 26 -0.88 2.38 12.86
N ARG A 27 -2.01 2.43 12.17
CA ARG A 27 -2.09 3.07 10.85
C ARG A 27 -1.94 4.57 11.04
N PRO A 28 -1.10 5.25 10.29
CA PRO A 28 -1.15 6.71 10.24
C PRO A 28 -2.53 7.16 9.82
N PHE A 29 -3.16 7.98 10.64
CA PHE A 29 -4.51 8.49 10.37
C PHE A 29 -4.50 9.59 9.30
N GLY A 30 -5.61 9.74 8.60
CA GLY A 30 -5.83 10.87 7.70
C GLY A 30 -6.40 12.08 8.43
N LEU A 31 -6.22 13.25 7.85
CA LEU A 31 -6.71 14.51 8.36
C LEU A 31 -7.69 15.14 7.37
N THR A 32 -8.67 15.88 7.89
CA THR A 32 -9.61 16.70 7.09
C THR A 32 -10.27 15.90 5.95
N GLY A 33 -10.78 14.69 6.27
CA GLY A 33 -11.41 13.81 5.28
C GLY A 33 -10.44 12.92 4.49
N GLY A 34 -9.15 13.00 4.76
CA GLY A 34 -8.17 12.09 4.19
C GLY A 34 -8.25 10.68 4.78
N GLU A 35 -7.90 9.70 3.99
CA GLU A 35 -7.92 8.30 4.42
C GLU A 35 -6.66 7.91 5.21
N ALA A 36 -6.81 6.89 6.07
CA ALA A 36 -5.68 6.33 6.79
C ALA A 36 -4.75 5.56 5.84
N ALA A 37 -3.45 5.62 6.11
CA ALA A 37 -2.47 4.84 5.36
C ALA A 37 -2.60 3.34 5.62
N ALA A 38 -2.00 2.53 4.74
CA ALA A 38 -1.82 1.12 5.00
C ALA A 38 -0.86 0.90 6.18
N ALA A 39 -1.12 -0.12 6.99
CA ALA A 39 -0.22 -0.50 8.06
C ALA A 39 1.09 -1.08 7.50
N SER A 40 2.17 -0.95 8.24
CA SER A 40 3.41 -1.68 7.93
C SER A 40 3.22 -3.18 8.15
N ALA A 41 3.91 -3.98 7.36
CA ALA A 41 3.86 -5.43 7.47
C ALA A 41 5.22 -6.06 7.16
N LEU A 42 5.53 -7.13 7.87
CA LEU A 42 6.75 -7.91 7.67
C LEU A 42 6.37 -9.34 7.30
N TYR A 43 6.95 -9.84 6.24
CA TYR A 43 6.69 -11.19 5.76
C TYR A 43 8.00 -11.96 5.53
N LEU A 44 7.95 -13.22 5.85
CA LEU A 44 8.93 -14.20 5.43
C LEU A 44 8.32 -15.04 4.29
N ILE A 45 9.01 -15.10 3.18
CA ILE A 45 8.62 -15.93 2.05
C ILE A 45 9.62 -17.07 1.95
N ARG A 46 9.13 -18.28 2.16
CA ARG A 46 9.91 -19.52 2.15
C ARG A 46 9.15 -20.55 1.31
N ASP A 47 9.83 -21.19 0.38
CA ASP A 47 9.26 -22.23 -0.48
C ASP A 47 7.93 -21.82 -1.14
N GLY A 48 7.84 -20.55 -1.56
CA GLY A 48 6.63 -19.98 -2.16
C GLY A 48 5.50 -19.67 -1.17
N ARG A 49 5.66 -19.98 0.12
CA ARG A 49 4.71 -19.65 1.18
C ARG A 49 5.05 -18.32 1.81
N ARG A 50 4.03 -17.49 2.00
CA ARG A 50 4.15 -16.20 2.67
C ARG A 50 3.64 -16.31 4.10
N GLU A 51 4.52 -16.08 5.05
CA GLU A 51 4.23 -16.04 6.47
C GLU A 51 4.33 -14.62 6.99
N ALA A 52 3.30 -14.14 7.67
CA ALA A 52 3.34 -12.83 8.32
C ALA A 52 4.09 -12.92 9.63
N LEU A 53 5.07 -12.06 9.81
CA LEU A 53 5.83 -11.97 11.05
C LEU A 53 5.31 -10.80 11.89
N PRO A 54 5.34 -10.92 13.22
CA PRO A 54 5.04 -9.79 14.10
C PRO A 54 6.05 -8.65 13.89
N SER A 55 5.63 -7.44 14.16
CA SER A 55 6.47 -6.23 13.99
C SER A 55 7.72 -6.22 14.89
N LYS A 56 7.66 -6.95 15.99
CA LYS A 56 8.79 -7.21 16.88
C LYS A 56 9.04 -8.71 16.92
N VAL A 57 10.03 -9.16 16.23
CA VAL A 57 10.45 -10.55 16.19
C VAL A 57 11.96 -10.62 16.31
N THR A 58 12.43 -11.55 17.13
CA THR A 58 13.85 -11.86 17.28
C THR A 58 14.08 -13.33 16.97
N ASN A 59 15.32 -13.67 16.64
CA ASN A 59 15.75 -15.06 16.41
C ASN A 59 15.01 -15.80 15.28
N VAL A 60 14.67 -15.08 14.20
CA VAL A 60 14.16 -15.73 12.99
C VAL A 60 15.34 -16.36 12.25
N MET A 61 15.36 -17.69 12.20
CA MET A 61 16.36 -18.41 11.44
C MET A 61 16.06 -18.33 9.95
N LEU A 62 16.90 -17.58 9.23
CA LEU A 62 16.82 -17.47 7.77
C LEU A 62 17.64 -18.56 7.11
N ARG A 63 17.11 -19.10 6.02
CA ARG A 63 17.77 -20.10 5.18
C ARG A 63 18.15 -19.49 3.84
N LYS A 64 19.07 -20.13 3.14
CA LYS A 64 19.37 -19.76 1.76
C LYS A 64 18.11 -19.88 0.89
N GLY A 65 17.78 -18.83 0.17
CA GLY A 65 16.58 -18.76 -0.66
C GLY A 65 15.35 -18.12 0.01
N ASP A 66 15.40 -17.84 1.30
CA ASP A 66 14.35 -17.08 1.97
C ASP A 66 14.34 -15.62 1.50
N ILE A 67 13.15 -15.05 1.40
CA ILE A 67 12.94 -13.64 1.08
C ILE A 67 12.26 -12.98 2.27
N VAL A 68 12.88 -11.94 2.81
CA VAL A 68 12.26 -11.09 3.82
C VAL A 68 11.67 -9.88 3.11
N ARG A 69 10.36 -9.71 3.20
CA ARG A 69 9.63 -8.60 2.58
C ARG A 69 9.09 -7.67 3.66
N LEU A 70 9.61 -6.45 3.68
CA LEU A 70 9.14 -5.38 4.54
C LEU A 70 8.27 -4.42 3.72
N GLU A 71 7.04 -4.23 4.14
CA GLU A 71 6.13 -3.21 3.64
C GLU A 71 6.04 -2.11 4.69
N THR A 72 6.53 -0.91 4.37
CA THR A 72 6.46 0.23 5.28
C THR A 72 5.13 0.96 5.11
N SER A 73 4.58 1.48 6.21
CA SER A 73 3.41 2.34 6.12
C SER A 73 3.71 3.60 5.32
N GLY A 74 2.70 4.08 4.58
CA GLY A 74 2.73 5.41 4.00
C GLY A 74 2.32 6.48 5.02
N GLY A 75 2.24 7.74 4.59
CA GLY A 75 1.60 8.81 5.36
C GLY A 75 0.07 8.75 5.24
N GLY A 76 -0.65 9.25 6.24
CA GLY A 76 -2.09 9.47 6.14
C GLY A 76 -2.41 10.54 5.10
N GLY A 77 -3.59 10.46 4.49
CA GLY A 77 -4.08 11.44 3.54
C GLY A 77 -4.47 12.76 4.22
N PHE A 78 -4.41 13.83 3.46
CA PHE A 78 -4.92 15.13 3.88
C PHE A 78 -5.99 15.62 2.88
N GLY A 79 -7.14 15.96 3.41
CA GLY A 79 -8.27 16.42 2.60
C GLY A 79 -9.03 15.28 1.90
N GLU A 80 -10.22 15.60 1.45
CA GLU A 80 -11.09 14.63 0.78
C GLU A 80 -10.56 14.29 -0.61
N PRO A 81 -10.38 13.00 -0.94
CA PRO A 81 -9.77 12.60 -2.23
C PRO A 81 -10.51 13.13 -3.46
N LYS A 82 -11.83 13.23 -3.38
CA LYS A 82 -12.69 13.73 -4.48
C LYS A 82 -12.51 15.21 -4.79
N MET A 83 -12.00 15.98 -3.84
CA MET A 83 -11.74 17.41 -3.99
C MET A 83 -10.38 17.70 -4.66
N ARG A 84 -9.63 16.68 -4.97
CA ARG A 84 -8.33 16.85 -5.61
C ARG A 84 -8.49 17.27 -7.06
N LEU A 85 -7.65 18.21 -7.50
CA LEU A 85 -7.68 18.72 -8.88
C LEU A 85 -7.39 17.60 -9.88
N ALA A 86 -8.22 17.51 -10.92
CA ALA A 86 -8.13 16.51 -11.98
C ALA A 86 -6.74 16.47 -12.63
N GLU A 87 -6.18 17.62 -12.93
CA GLU A 87 -4.86 17.76 -13.54
C GLU A 87 -3.73 17.15 -12.69
N GLN A 88 -3.83 17.27 -11.36
CA GLN A 88 -2.86 16.69 -10.46
C GLN A 88 -2.97 15.16 -10.46
N VAL A 89 -4.20 14.63 -10.43
CA VAL A 89 -4.44 13.18 -10.48
C VAL A 89 -3.95 12.60 -11.81
N GLU A 90 -4.23 13.25 -12.94
CA GLU A 90 -3.74 12.82 -14.26
C GLU A 90 -2.21 12.81 -14.33
N ARG A 91 -1.57 13.85 -13.79
CA ARG A 91 -0.11 13.91 -13.70
C ARG A 91 0.46 12.75 -12.90
N GLU A 92 -0.16 12.42 -11.77
CA GLU A 92 0.28 11.33 -10.90
C GLU A 92 0.05 9.95 -11.51
N VAL A 93 -1.03 9.78 -12.28
CA VAL A 93 -1.26 8.57 -13.07
C VAL A 93 -0.17 8.42 -14.13
N ARG A 94 0.18 9.51 -14.83
CA ARG A 94 1.25 9.51 -15.84
C ARG A 94 2.61 9.19 -15.26
N LEU A 95 2.88 9.67 -14.03
CA LEU A 95 4.12 9.40 -13.31
C LEU A 95 4.13 8.03 -12.61
N GLY A 96 3.02 7.29 -12.63
CA GLY A 96 2.90 5.98 -12.01
C GLY A 96 2.74 5.98 -10.48
N TYR A 97 2.44 7.14 -9.88
CA TYR A 97 2.16 7.24 -8.43
C TYR A 97 0.76 6.76 -8.08
N VAL A 98 -0.20 6.99 -8.96
CA VAL A 98 -1.59 6.56 -8.81
C VAL A 98 -1.93 5.62 -9.97
N SER A 99 -2.56 4.48 -9.67
CA SER A 99 -3.03 3.61 -10.74
C SER A 99 -4.31 4.18 -11.39
N PRO A 100 -4.57 3.88 -12.67
CA PRO A 100 -5.81 4.34 -13.34
C PRO A 100 -7.08 3.90 -12.61
N GLU A 101 -7.06 2.70 -12.02
CA GLU A 101 -8.17 2.15 -11.24
C GLU A 101 -8.40 2.95 -9.96
N ALA A 102 -7.32 3.31 -9.27
CA ALA A 102 -7.39 4.15 -8.07
C ALA A 102 -7.84 5.58 -8.41
N ALA A 103 -7.42 6.13 -9.55
CA ALA A 103 -7.88 7.43 -10.02
C ALA A 103 -9.41 7.44 -10.22
N ALA A 104 -9.96 6.39 -10.78
CA ALA A 104 -11.40 6.27 -11.00
C ALA A 104 -12.18 6.04 -9.70
N SER A 105 -11.71 5.15 -8.84
CA SER A 105 -12.46 4.75 -7.63
C SER A 105 -12.35 5.75 -6.49
N CYS A 106 -11.16 6.31 -6.26
CA CYS A 106 -10.89 7.13 -5.09
C CYS A 106 -11.05 8.63 -5.37
N TYR A 107 -10.60 9.06 -6.55
CA TYR A 107 -10.61 10.47 -6.91
C TYR A 107 -11.80 10.84 -7.80
N GLY A 108 -12.67 9.88 -8.14
CA GLY A 108 -13.85 10.13 -8.96
C GLY A 108 -13.53 10.54 -10.39
N GLN A 109 -12.30 10.38 -10.83
CA GLN A 109 -11.89 10.67 -12.21
C GLN A 109 -12.47 9.57 -13.11
N ARG A 110 -13.54 9.87 -13.84
CA ARG A 110 -13.93 9.02 -14.96
C ARG A 110 -12.75 8.97 -15.93
N ARG A 111 -12.37 7.77 -16.36
CA ARG A 111 -11.57 7.67 -17.58
C ARG A 111 -12.16 8.64 -18.58
N ALA A 112 -11.41 9.64 -18.99
CA ALA A 112 -11.70 10.32 -20.22
C ALA A 112 -11.77 9.22 -21.27
N GLY A 113 -12.99 8.85 -21.64
CA GLY A 113 -13.22 7.79 -22.59
C GLY A 113 -12.39 8.14 -23.79
N THR A 114 -11.59 7.22 -24.25
CA THR A 114 -11.10 7.24 -25.61
C THR A 114 -12.36 7.29 -26.47
N ALA A 115 -12.80 8.49 -26.79
CA ALA A 115 -13.75 8.70 -27.86
C ALA A 115 -13.02 8.32 -29.13
N GLY A 116 -13.27 7.16 -29.59
CA GLY A 116 -12.83 6.66 -30.89
C GLY A 116 -13.99 6.02 -31.56
#